data_2a54003562d577b0872b1f1904d5d637
#
_entry.id   2a54003562d577b0872b1f1904d5d637
#
_cell.length_a   1.000
_cell.length_b   1.000
_cell.length_c   1.000
_cell.angle_alpha   90.00
_cell.angle_beta   90.00
_cell.angle_gamma   90.00
#
_symmetry.space_group_name_H-M   'P 1'
#
loop_
_entity.id
_entity.type
_entity.pdbx_description
1 polymer ?
#
loop_
_entity_poly.entity_id
_entity_poly.type
_entity_poly.pdbx_seq_one_letter_code
_entity_poly.pdbx_strand_id
1 'polypeptide(L)'
;MKRFIFFLIITSMVQAADKGKPLPPVPADVAGQKAMGAALAESLRGMRLVNEAEIKGNLRIRKPRGKRENVPVTFRAKADGAAQVEIFETAKGTLQIRKTPNKPNEYFFKAPGAKVGKKMEGEQLNQIFAGSDFTLGDLGLEFLQWPNQQVIGRASRLRETCNILLSKPAKVLPGGYSHVKCWVEIHNRALLCVEAYRGGKRVKLFQAKSFKKFEGEWQLRELELRNDVTDARTQIQFDLRAPRK
;
A
#
# COMPACT_ATOMS: atom_id res chain seq x y z
N MET A 1 -24.73 7.30 9.66
CA MET A 1 -24.12 7.30 8.31
C MET A 1 -22.73 6.68 8.44
N LYS A 2 -22.54 5.49 7.90
CA LYS A 2 -21.29 4.72 8.04
C LYS A 2 -20.31 5.18 6.95
N ARG A 3 -19.21 5.83 7.32
CA ARG A 3 -18.14 6.23 6.41
C ARG A 3 -17.18 5.05 6.26
N PHE A 4 -17.12 4.46 5.07
CA PHE A 4 -16.16 3.41 4.72
C PHE A 4 -14.95 4.06 4.06
N ILE A 5 -13.77 3.89 4.64
CA ILE A 5 -12.50 4.36 4.08
C ILE A 5 -11.61 3.16 3.90
N PHE A 6 -11.26 2.87 2.65
CA PHE A 6 -10.44 1.73 2.25
C PHE A 6 -8.96 2.06 2.26
N PHE A 7 -8.15 1.26 2.94
CA PHE A 7 -6.75 1.52 3.20
C PHE A 7 -5.80 0.88 2.18
N LEU A 8 -5.99 1.08 0.94
CA LEU A 8 -4.87 1.04 0.00
C LEU A 8 -4.84 2.36 -0.74
N ILE A 9 -4.84 3.47 -0.03
CA ILE A 9 -4.82 4.80 -0.61
C ILE A 9 -6.21 5.44 -0.70
N ILE A 10 -6.35 6.44 0.03
CA ILE A 10 -7.16 7.62 0.04
C ILE A 10 -8.12 7.69 1.19
N THR A 11 -7.69 8.46 2.08
CA THR A 11 -8.52 9.13 3.02
C THR A 11 -9.13 10.35 2.46
N SER A 12 -10.27 10.56 2.86
CA SER A 12 -10.63 11.62 3.71
C SER A 12 -11.11 12.88 3.17
N MET A 13 -11.87 13.44 3.93
CA MET A 13 -12.25 14.86 3.98
C MET A 13 -11.54 15.67 2.91
N VAL A 14 -12.23 15.85 1.81
CA VAL A 14 -12.07 17.05 1.01
C VAL A 14 -12.53 18.21 1.92
N GLN A 15 -11.66 18.64 2.82
CA GLN A 15 -11.53 20.09 2.94
C GLN A 15 -11.18 20.52 1.53
N ALA A 16 -11.98 21.40 0.98
CA ALA A 16 -11.65 22.08 -0.26
C ALA A 16 -10.24 22.64 -0.04
N ALA A 17 -9.23 21.85 -0.44
CA ALA A 17 -7.86 22.25 -0.31
C ALA A 17 -7.79 23.54 -1.12
N ASP A 18 -7.28 24.56 -0.50
CA ASP A 18 -7.09 25.88 -1.05
C ASP A 18 -6.14 25.72 -2.28
N LYS A 19 -6.71 25.31 -3.41
CA LYS A 19 -6.01 25.00 -4.66
C LYS A 19 -5.28 26.23 -5.21
N GLY A 20 -5.39 27.37 -4.55
CA GLY A 20 -4.78 28.62 -4.95
C GLY A 20 -3.49 28.99 -4.21
N LYS A 21 -3.15 28.36 -3.08
CA LYS A 21 -1.90 28.68 -2.38
C LYS A 21 -0.70 27.99 -2.99
N PRO A 22 0.41 28.72 -3.22
CA PRO A 22 1.67 28.09 -3.63
C PRO A 22 2.07 27.03 -2.62
N LEU A 23 2.39 25.84 -3.12
CA LEU A 23 2.88 24.76 -2.27
C LEU A 23 4.26 25.12 -1.72
N PRO A 24 4.52 24.93 -0.41
CA PRO A 24 5.85 25.15 0.14
C PRO A 24 6.87 24.30 -0.65
N PRO A 25 8.02 24.85 -1.03
CA PRO A 25 9.03 24.12 -1.80
C PRO A 25 9.53 22.89 -1.04
N VAL A 26 10.00 21.89 -1.77
CA VAL A 26 10.78 20.81 -1.14
C VAL A 26 12.06 21.44 -0.62
N PRO A 27 12.47 21.19 0.64
CA PRO A 27 13.70 21.72 1.18
C PRO A 27 14.92 21.40 0.28
N ALA A 28 15.82 22.37 0.14
CA ALA A 28 17.02 22.18 -0.68
C ALA A 28 18.06 21.32 0.06
N ASP A 29 18.09 21.39 1.39
CA ASP A 29 19.02 20.66 2.23
C ASP A 29 18.51 19.24 2.56
N VAL A 30 19.45 18.34 2.78
CA VAL A 30 19.16 16.92 3.06
C VAL A 30 18.45 16.73 4.40
N ALA A 31 18.72 17.55 5.39
CA ALA A 31 18.11 17.43 6.72
C ALA A 31 16.61 17.77 6.65
N GLY A 32 16.27 18.88 5.98
CA GLY A 32 14.88 19.27 5.74
C GLY A 32 14.12 18.23 4.89
N GLN A 33 14.76 17.68 3.85
CA GLN A 33 14.19 16.61 3.03
C GLN A 33 13.89 15.35 3.86
N LYS A 34 14.78 14.97 4.78
CA LYS A 34 14.57 13.85 5.71
C LYS A 34 13.45 14.12 6.70
N ALA A 35 13.43 15.33 7.31
CA ALA A 35 12.34 15.72 8.21
C ALA A 35 10.97 15.68 7.52
N MET A 36 10.88 16.24 6.32
CA MET A 36 9.67 16.18 5.50
C MET A 36 9.28 14.74 5.13
N GLY A 37 10.27 13.89 4.82
CA GLY A 37 10.05 12.47 4.50
C GLY A 37 9.54 11.68 5.68
N ALA A 38 10.12 11.86 6.86
CA ALA A 38 9.69 11.22 8.10
C ALA A 38 8.24 11.60 8.46
N ALA A 39 7.91 12.90 8.41
CA ALA A 39 6.57 13.39 8.68
C ALA A 39 5.55 12.86 7.66
N LEU A 40 5.91 12.78 6.37
CA LEU A 40 5.04 12.23 5.33
C LEU A 40 4.80 10.73 5.55
N ALA A 41 5.85 9.94 5.82
CA ALA A 41 5.73 8.51 6.09
C ALA A 41 4.89 8.24 7.36
N GLU A 42 5.11 9.01 8.43
CA GLU A 42 4.32 8.94 9.66
C GLU A 42 2.84 9.22 9.38
N SER A 43 2.56 10.27 8.63
CA SER A 43 1.21 10.61 8.21
C SER A 43 0.54 9.47 7.44
N LEU A 44 1.25 8.83 6.50
CA LEU A 44 0.73 7.68 5.75
C LEU A 44 0.48 6.47 6.67
N ARG A 45 1.38 6.20 7.62
CA ARG A 45 1.19 5.14 8.63
C ARG A 45 0.03 5.43 9.57
N GLY A 46 -0.19 6.70 9.87
CA GLY A 46 -1.26 7.15 10.78
C GLY A 46 -2.65 7.12 10.18
N MET A 47 -2.79 6.94 8.87
CA MET A 47 -4.08 6.83 8.23
C MET A 47 -4.84 5.60 8.74
N ARG A 48 -6.04 5.82 9.28
CA ARG A 48 -6.89 4.80 9.86
C ARG A 48 -8.21 4.71 9.11
N LEU A 49 -8.73 3.50 9.04
CA LEU A 49 -10.13 3.31 8.71
C LEU A 49 -10.99 3.86 9.85
N VAL A 50 -11.96 4.66 9.50
CA VAL A 50 -12.90 5.21 10.50
C VAL A 50 -13.91 4.14 10.95
N ASN A 51 -14.17 3.14 10.11
CA ASN A 51 -15.14 2.08 10.35
C ASN A 51 -14.58 0.72 9.94
N GLU A 52 -15.18 -0.35 10.47
CA GLU A 52 -14.93 -1.70 9.97
C GLU A 52 -15.36 -1.81 8.51
N ALA A 53 -14.55 -2.50 7.72
CA ALA A 53 -14.82 -2.73 6.31
C ALA A 53 -14.66 -4.20 5.94
N GLU A 54 -15.57 -4.69 5.11
CA GLU A 54 -15.41 -5.94 4.37
C GLU A 54 -15.64 -5.66 2.89
N ILE A 55 -14.64 -5.93 2.07
CA ILE A 55 -14.70 -5.69 0.64
C ILE A 55 -14.20 -6.93 -0.09
N LYS A 56 -15.03 -7.44 -0.99
CA LYS A 56 -14.68 -8.53 -1.90
C LYS A 56 -13.94 -8.00 -3.11
N GLY A 57 -13.07 -8.82 -3.66
CA GLY A 57 -12.30 -8.47 -4.84
C GLY A 57 -11.66 -9.68 -5.49
N ASN A 58 -10.79 -9.41 -6.45
CA ASN A 58 -10.08 -10.44 -7.18
C ASN A 58 -8.62 -10.05 -7.39
N LEU A 59 -7.71 -11.00 -7.21
CA LEU A 59 -6.35 -10.94 -7.70
C LEU A 59 -6.31 -11.54 -9.10
N ARG A 60 -6.17 -10.70 -10.11
CA ARG A 60 -5.99 -11.12 -11.51
C ARG A 60 -4.50 -11.23 -11.78
N ILE A 61 -3.99 -12.46 -11.85
CA ILE A 61 -2.58 -12.76 -11.99
C ILE A 61 -2.30 -13.16 -13.43
N ARG A 62 -1.43 -12.41 -14.11
CA ARG A 62 -0.89 -12.77 -15.41
C ARG A 62 0.57 -13.18 -15.22
N LYS A 63 0.84 -14.47 -15.33
CA LYS A 63 2.19 -15.04 -15.28
C LYS A 63 2.91 -14.89 -16.63
N PRO A 64 4.25 -15.04 -16.66
CA PRO A 64 5.00 -15.15 -17.90
C PRO A 64 4.36 -16.18 -18.85
N ARG A 65 4.56 -16.01 -20.17
CA ARG A 65 3.96 -16.84 -21.22
C ARG A 65 2.42 -16.81 -21.26
N GLY A 66 1.79 -15.80 -20.65
CA GLY A 66 0.36 -15.53 -20.81
C GLY A 66 -0.57 -16.34 -19.93
N LYS A 67 -0.09 -17.26 -19.09
CA LYS A 67 -0.95 -17.98 -18.12
C LYS A 67 -1.66 -17.00 -17.21
N ARG A 68 -2.98 -17.12 -17.12
CA ARG A 68 -3.83 -16.25 -16.27
C ARG A 68 -4.45 -17.05 -15.15
N GLU A 69 -4.55 -16.42 -13.99
CA GLU A 69 -5.20 -16.96 -12.82
C GLU A 69 -6.04 -15.86 -12.16
N ASN A 70 -7.21 -16.22 -11.66
CA ASN A 70 -8.07 -15.30 -10.91
C ASN A 70 -8.29 -15.90 -9.51
N VAL A 71 -7.87 -15.18 -8.48
CA VAL A 71 -7.96 -15.63 -7.10
C VAL A 71 -8.89 -14.67 -6.37
N PRO A 72 -10.09 -15.11 -5.95
CA PRO A 72 -10.97 -14.30 -5.11
C PRO A 72 -10.25 -13.90 -3.82
N VAL A 73 -10.42 -12.65 -3.42
CA VAL A 73 -9.88 -12.11 -2.19
C VAL A 73 -10.98 -11.36 -1.42
N THR A 74 -11.04 -11.58 -0.11
CA THR A 74 -11.83 -10.74 0.79
C THR A 74 -10.86 -9.93 1.62
N PHE A 75 -10.99 -8.62 1.56
CA PHE A 75 -10.30 -7.71 2.45
C PHE A 75 -11.21 -7.33 3.60
N ARG A 76 -10.69 -7.42 4.82
CA ARG A 76 -11.35 -6.91 6.03
C ARG A 76 -10.42 -5.98 6.76
N ALA A 77 -10.99 -4.94 7.33
CA ALA A 77 -10.27 -4.09 8.26
C ALA A 77 -11.15 -3.79 9.46
N LYS A 78 -10.57 -3.83 10.65
CA LYS A 78 -11.27 -3.57 11.90
C LYS A 78 -10.36 -2.87 12.90
N ALA A 79 -10.96 -2.10 13.78
CA ALA A 79 -10.28 -1.57 14.95
C ALA A 79 -10.04 -2.68 15.99
N ASP A 80 -8.89 -2.61 16.67
CA ASP A 80 -8.55 -3.50 17.79
C ASP A 80 -7.79 -2.67 18.84
N GLY A 81 -8.53 -2.01 19.70
CA GLY A 81 -8.01 -0.97 20.59
C GLY A 81 -7.39 0.18 19.81
N ALA A 82 -6.14 0.52 20.13
CA ALA A 82 -5.36 1.52 19.39
C ALA A 82 -4.84 1.00 18.04
N ALA A 83 -4.88 -0.30 17.79
CA ALA A 83 -4.43 -0.91 16.54
C ALA A 83 -5.55 -0.97 15.49
N GLN A 84 -5.14 -1.11 14.24
CA GLN A 84 -5.98 -1.53 13.13
C GLN A 84 -5.50 -2.90 12.65
N VAL A 85 -6.42 -3.81 12.42
CA VAL A 85 -6.14 -5.14 11.88
C VAL A 85 -6.69 -5.20 10.46
N GLU A 86 -5.80 -5.44 9.50
CA GLU A 86 -6.14 -5.66 8.09
C GLU A 86 -5.97 -7.15 7.76
N ILE A 87 -6.94 -7.72 7.07
CA ILE A 87 -6.98 -9.15 6.74
C ILE A 87 -7.22 -9.29 5.23
N PHE A 88 -6.30 -9.96 4.56
CA PHE A 88 -6.45 -10.40 3.17
C PHE A 88 -6.68 -11.91 3.17
N GLU A 89 -7.88 -12.33 2.84
CA GLU A 89 -8.28 -13.74 2.85
C GLU A 89 -8.51 -14.28 1.43
N THR A 90 -7.89 -15.42 1.14
CA THR A 90 -8.05 -16.15 -0.12
C THR A 90 -8.10 -17.66 0.16
N ALA A 91 -8.50 -18.47 -0.81
CA ALA A 91 -8.39 -19.93 -0.72
C ALA A 91 -6.93 -20.42 -0.60
N LYS A 92 -5.94 -19.57 -0.93
CA LYS A 92 -4.50 -19.89 -0.88
C LYS A 92 -3.82 -19.42 0.41
N GLY A 93 -4.57 -18.91 1.37
CA GLY A 93 -4.10 -18.45 2.67
C GLY A 93 -4.64 -17.09 3.06
N THR A 94 -4.44 -16.76 4.31
CA THR A 94 -4.88 -15.51 4.93
C THR A 94 -3.69 -14.76 5.49
N LEU A 95 -3.54 -13.51 5.11
CA LEU A 95 -2.59 -12.58 5.69
C LEU A 95 -3.33 -11.64 6.63
N GLN A 96 -2.91 -11.56 7.89
CA GLN A 96 -3.34 -10.58 8.85
C GLN A 96 -2.18 -9.63 9.15
N ILE A 97 -2.45 -8.32 9.11
CA ILE A 97 -1.49 -7.25 9.41
C ILE A 97 -2.07 -6.43 10.54
N ARG A 98 -1.36 -6.38 11.67
CA ARG A 98 -1.71 -5.53 12.80
C ARG A 98 -0.86 -4.27 12.77
N LYS A 99 -1.50 -3.12 12.64
CA LYS A 99 -0.89 -1.80 12.57
C LYS A 99 -1.18 -1.03 13.85
N THR A 100 -0.17 -0.87 14.70
CA THR A 100 -0.27 -0.12 15.95
C THR A 100 0.46 1.22 15.78
N PRO A 101 -0.09 2.37 16.26
CA PRO A 101 0.60 3.65 16.21
C PRO A 101 2.00 3.55 16.82
N ASN A 102 2.99 4.14 16.17
CA ASN A 102 4.38 4.21 16.62
C ASN A 102 5.06 2.86 16.91
N LYS A 103 4.52 1.77 16.34
CA LYS A 103 5.12 0.43 16.42
C LYS A 103 5.28 -0.16 15.01
N PRO A 104 6.26 -1.07 14.81
CA PRO A 104 6.34 -1.86 13.58
C PRO A 104 5.04 -2.64 13.32
N ASN A 105 4.74 -2.87 12.05
CA ASN A 105 3.63 -3.75 11.68
C ASN A 105 3.92 -5.18 12.12
N GLU A 106 2.88 -5.88 12.57
CA GLU A 106 2.96 -7.31 12.87
C GLU A 106 2.22 -8.10 11.78
N TYR A 107 2.87 -9.11 11.25
CA TYR A 107 2.35 -9.92 10.16
C TYR A 107 2.09 -11.35 10.64
N PHE A 108 0.92 -11.89 10.32
CA PHE A 108 0.56 -13.28 10.60
C PHE A 108 0.04 -13.91 9.32
N PHE A 109 0.68 -14.98 8.87
CA PHE A 109 0.24 -15.72 7.70
C PHE A 109 -0.31 -17.09 8.10
N LYS A 110 -1.55 -17.37 7.67
CA LYS A 110 -2.23 -18.63 7.87
C LYS A 110 -2.32 -19.36 6.53
N ALA A 111 -1.58 -20.47 6.41
CA ALA A 111 -1.64 -21.33 5.23
C ALA A 111 -3.01 -22.03 5.11
N PRO A 112 -3.42 -22.47 3.91
CA PRO A 112 -4.64 -23.26 3.74
C PRO A 112 -4.66 -24.48 4.66
N GLY A 113 -5.78 -24.71 5.34
CA GLY A 113 -5.94 -25.83 6.28
C GLY A 113 -5.28 -25.66 7.65
N ALA A 114 -4.42 -24.65 7.83
CA ALA A 114 -3.82 -24.39 9.15
C ALA A 114 -4.87 -23.87 10.13
N LYS A 115 -4.78 -24.28 11.41
CA LYS A 115 -5.66 -23.78 12.48
C LYS A 115 -5.26 -22.37 12.91
N VAL A 116 -3.97 -22.07 13.00
CA VAL A 116 -3.40 -20.82 13.52
C VAL A 116 -2.47 -20.18 12.51
N GLY A 117 -2.43 -18.84 12.46
CA GLY A 117 -1.46 -18.08 11.68
C GLY A 117 -0.08 -18.08 12.34
N LYS A 118 0.97 -18.16 11.50
CA LYS A 118 2.37 -18.03 11.93
C LYS A 118 2.79 -16.56 11.82
N LYS A 119 3.48 -16.04 12.84
CA LYS A 119 4.11 -14.73 12.78
C LYS A 119 5.21 -14.72 11.70
N MET A 120 5.23 -13.68 10.88
CA MET A 120 6.16 -13.52 9.77
C MET A 120 7.01 -12.29 10.01
N GLU A 121 8.34 -12.45 9.95
CA GLU A 121 9.31 -11.38 10.23
C GLU A 121 10.49 -11.45 9.27
N GLY A 122 11.20 -10.32 9.14
CA GLY A 122 12.43 -10.24 8.37
C GLY A 122 12.26 -10.71 6.92
N GLU A 123 13.08 -11.65 6.49
CA GLU A 123 13.05 -12.20 5.12
C GLU A 123 11.73 -12.88 4.73
N GLN A 124 10.98 -13.39 5.72
CA GLN A 124 9.70 -14.04 5.49
C GLN A 124 8.65 -13.06 4.92
N LEU A 125 8.83 -11.75 5.12
CA LEU A 125 7.96 -10.73 4.52
C LEU A 125 8.13 -10.66 2.98
N ASN A 126 9.18 -11.24 2.42
CA ASN A 126 9.37 -11.38 0.98
C ASN A 126 8.58 -12.56 0.38
N GLN A 127 7.91 -13.37 1.22
CA GLN A 127 7.02 -14.44 0.75
C GLN A 127 5.91 -13.88 -0.12
N ILE A 128 5.65 -14.54 -1.24
CA ILE A 128 4.60 -14.19 -2.19
C ILE A 128 3.23 -14.55 -1.61
N PHE A 129 2.28 -13.61 -1.67
CA PHE A 129 0.90 -13.81 -1.25
C PHE A 129 0.05 -14.42 -2.35
N ALA A 130 -0.65 -15.52 -2.07
CA ALA A 130 -1.66 -16.17 -2.91
C ALA A 130 -1.20 -16.49 -4.36
N GLY A 131 0.11 -16.64 -4.59
CA GLY A 131 0.70 -16.87 -5.94
C GLY A 131 0.72 -15.65 -6.84
N SER A 132 0.45 -14.47 -6.28
CA SER A 132 0.52 -13.16 -6.96
C SER A 132 1.97 -12.65 -7.01
N ASP A 133 2.19 -11.44 -7.50
CA ASP A 133 3.49 -10.76 -7.40
C ASP A 133 3.63 -9.91 -6.13
N PHE A 134 2.56 -9.78 -5.34
CA PHE A 134 2.62 -9.10 -4.05
C PHE A 134 3.31 -9.98 -3.02
N THR A 135 4.26 -9.39 -2.28
CA THR A 135 4.80 -10.00 -1.07
C THR A 135 3.94 -9.61 0.14
N LEU A 136 4.15 -10.30 1.27
CA LEU A 136 3.45 -9.94 2.51
C LEU A 136 3.79 -8.51 2.93
N GLY A 137 5.06 -8.11 2.81
CA GLY A 137 5.53 -6.75 3.10
C GLY A 137 4.96 -5.70 2.14
N ASP A 138 4.73 -6.04 0.87
CA ASP A 138 4.10 -5.12 -0.09
C ASP A 138 2.67 -4.77 0.35
N LEU A 139 1.88 -5.77 0.77
CA LEU A 139 0.50 -5.56 1.22
C LEU A 139 0.41 -4.75 2.51
N GLY A 140 1.42 -4.85 3.38
CA GLY A 140 1.50 -4.05 4.59
C GLY A 140 2.14 -2.67 4.40
N LEU A 141 2.64 -2.35 3.20
CA LEU A 141 3.41 -1.14 2.91
C LEU A 141 4.62 -1.02 3.86
N GLU A 142 5.34 -2.14 4.08
CA GLU A 142 6.43 -2.23 5.05
C GLU A 142 7.51 -1.18 4.85
N PHE A 143 7.74 -0.75 3.60
CA PHE A 143 8.69 0.31 3.27
C PHE A 143 8.37 1.67 3.93
N LEU A 144 7.15 1.92 4.36
CA LEU A 144 6.80 3.12 5.14
C LEU A 144 7.29 3.04 6.59
N GLN A 145 7.62 1.84 7.09
CA GLN A 145 8.16 1.61 8.44
C GLN A 145 9.69 1.78 8.50
N TRP A 146 10.35 1.84 7.34
CA TRP A 146 11.81 1.92 7.30
C TRP A 146 12.32 3.25 7.87
N PRO A 147 13.51 3.26 8.52
CA PRO A 147 13.97 4.42 9.26
C PRO A 147 14.44 5.57 8.37
N ASN A 148 14.86 5.28 7.14
CA ASN A 148 15.40 6.31 6.25
C ASN A 148 14.35 6.76 5.27
N GLN A 149 13.63 7.83 5.62
CA GLN A 149 12.59 8.46 4.81
C GLN A 149 13.06 9.84 4.34
N GLN A 150 12.88 10.16 3.06
CA GLN A 150 13.32 11.45 2.49
C GLN A 150 12.40 11.87 1.35
N VAL A 151 11.91 13.10 1.33
CA VAL A 151 11.27 13.67 0.15
C VAL A 151 12.35 14.21 -0.78
N ILE A 152 12.52 13.58 -1.94
CA ILE A 152 13.61 13.88 -2.88
C ILE A 152 13.19 14.82 -4.02
N GLY A 153 11.92 15.21 -4.09
CA GLY A 153 11.41 16.09 -5.12
C GLY A 153 9.90 15.97 -5.30
N ARG A 154 9.42 16.59 -6.37
CA ARG A 154 8.02 16.52 -6.83
C ARG A 154 7.94 16.11 -8.29
N ALA A 155 6.88 15.39 -8.63
CA ALA A 155 6.55 15.07 -10.02
C ALA A 155 5.04 14.85 -10.16
N SER A 156 4.54 14.99 -11.39
CA SER A 156 3.14 14.68 -11.69
C SER A 156 2.95 13.18 -11.91
N ARG A 157 1.87 12.63 -11.34
CA ARG A 157 1.36 11.27 -11.61
C ARG A 157 -0.17 11.31 -11.70
N LEU A 158 -0.73 10.70 -12.73
CA LEU A 158 -2.18 10.69 -12.98
C LEU A 158 -2.80 12.11 -12.99
N ARG A 159 -2.04 13.10 -13.49
CA ARG A 159 -2.38 14.54 -13.52
C ARG A 159 -2.42 15.20 -12.13
N GLU A 160 -1.97 14.51 -11.10
CA GLU A 160 -1.87 15.06 -9.73
C GLU A 160 -0.41 15.38 -9.40
N THR A 161 -0.19 16.44 -8.61
CA THR A 161 1.13 16.77 -8.07
C THR A 161 1.45 15.87 -6.89
N CYS A 162 2.60 15.21 -6.94
CA CYS A 162 3.03 14.27 -5.91
C CYS A 162 4.39 14.67 -5.32
N ASN A 163 4.56 14.51 -4.02
CA ASN A 163 5.88 14.40 -3.42
C ASN A 163 6.46 13.01 -3.73
N ILE A 164 7.75 12.96 -4.03
CA ILE A 164 8.47 11.68 -4.21
C ILE A 164 9.14 11.34 -2.89
N LEU A 165 8.57 10.38 -2.17
CA LEU A 165 9.13 9.84 -0.94
C LEU A 165 10.08 8.69 -1.26
N LEU A 166 11.34 8.83 -0.91
CA LEU A 166 12.37 7.79 -0.96
C LEU A 166 12.46 7.12 0.41
N SER A 167 12.21 5.81 0.44
CA SER A 167 12.28 4.98 1.64
C SER A 167 13.43 3.98 1.52
N LYS A 168 14.30 3.89 2.53
CA LYS A 168 15.42 2.93 2.57
C LYS A 168 15.41 2.16 3.88
N PRO A 169 15.60 0.83 3.87
CA PRO A 169 15.72 0.04 5.08
C PRO A 169 17.05 0.36 5.80
N ALA A 170 17.15 0.04 7.09
CA ALA A 170 18.42 0.10 7.83
C ALA A 170 19.43 -0.90 7.27
N LYS A 171 18.94 -2.09 6.89
CA LYS A 171 19.74 -3.16 6.28
C LYS A 171 18.91 -3.83 5.17
N VAL A 172 19.52 -4.05 4.02
CA VAL A 172 18.89 -4.80 2.93
C VAL A 172 18.94 -6.29 3.27
N LEU A 173 17.77 -6.91 3.40
CA LEU A 173 17.66 -8.34 3.64
C LEU A 173 17.78 -9.11 2.30
N PRO A 174 18.21 -10.39 2.32
CA PRO A 174 18.18 -11.25 1.15
C PRO A 174 16.81 -11.26 0.47
N GLY A 175 16.78 -11.03 -0.84
CA GLY A 175 15.55 -10.93 -1.61
C GLY A 175 14.73 -9.65 -1.39
N GLY A 176 15.11 -8.79 -0.44
CA GLY A 176 14.44 -7.53 -0.14
C GLY A 176 14.79 -6.39 -1.10
N TYR A 177 14.11 -5.26 -0.93
CA TYR A 177 14.39 -4.05 -1.71
C TYR A 177 15.54 -3.25 -1.10
N SER A 178 16.37 -2.63 -1.95
CA SER A 178 17.39 -1.68 -1.53
C SER A 178 16.79 -0.31 -1.20
N HIS A 179 15.73 0.08 -1.89
CA HIS A 179 14.95 1.28 -1.63
C HIS A 179 13.62 1.22 -2.38
N VAL A 180 12.71 2.08 -1.99
CA VAL A 180 11.40 2.27 -2.61
C VAL A 180 11.18 3.76 -2.84
N LYS A 181 10.62 4.14 -4.01
CA LYS A 181 10.14 5.48 -4.31
C LYS A 181 8.62 5.48 -4.36
N CYS A 182 7.98 6.40 -3.65
CA CYS A 182 6.53 6.54 -3.57
C CYS A 182 6.10 7.90 -4.09
N TRP A 183 5.17 7.95 -5.03
CA TRP A 183 4.52 9.19 -5.48
C TRP A 183 3.26 9.39 -4.65
N VAL A 184 3.35 10.31 -3.70
CA VAL A 184 2.28 10.64 -2.75
C VAL A 184 1.65 11.96 -3.16
N GLU A 185 0.38 11.93 -3.54
CA GLU A 185 -0.39 13.11 -3.89
C GLU A 185 -0.46 14.06 -2.68
N ILE A 186 -0.29 15.37 -2.93
CA ILE A 186 0.02 16.34 -1.88
C ILE A 186 -1.19 16.76 -1.03
N HIS A 187 -2.41 16.75 -1.57
CA HIS A 187 -3.61 17.22 -0.88
C HIS A 187 -4.28 16.10 -0.08
N ASN A 188 -4.49 14.95 -0.72
CA ASN A 188 -5.20 13.82 -0.12
C ASN A 188 -4.24 12.74 0.41
N ARG A 189 -2.93 12.90 0.19
CA ARG A 189 -1.89 11.92 0.55
C ARG A 189 -2.11 10.54 -0.09
N ALA A 190 -2.75 10.53 -1.26
CA ALA A 190 -2.95 9.31 -2.01
C ALA A 190 -1.62 8.76 -2.54
N LEU A 191 -1.36 7.49 -2.30
CA LEU A 191 -0.19 6.79 -2.86
C LEU A 191 -0.53 6.32 -4.29
N LEU A 192 -0.12 7.07 -5.31
CA LEU A 192 -0.52 6.83 -6.71
C LEU A 192 0.40 5.85 -7.43
N CYS A 193 1.67 5.81 -7.04
CA CYS A 193 2.68 4.97 -7.67
C CYS A 193 3.75 4.59 -6.65
N VAL A 194 4.26 3.36 -6.75
CA VAL A 194 5.40 2.88 -5.97
C VAL A 194 6.35 2.15 -6.89
N GLU A 195 7.62 2.49 -6.84
CA GLU A 195 8.70 1.80 -7.53
C GLU A 195 9.63 1.16 -6.52
N ALA A 196 9.76 -0.16 -6.56
CA ALA A 196 10.65 -0.92 -5.69
C ALA A 196 11.93 -1.32 -6.45
N TYR A 197 13.08 -1.15 -5.81
CA TYR A 197 14.39 -1.33 -6.41
C TYR A 197 15.23 -2.37 -5.67
N ARG A 198 16.05 -3.11 -6.43
CA ARG A 198 17.06 -4.03 -5.91
C ARG A 198 18.33 -3.86 -6.73
N GLY A 199 19.47 -3.61 -6.05
CA GLY A 199 20.75 -3.41 -6.73
C GLY A 199 20.72 -2.33 -7.81
N GLY A 200 20.02 -1.20 -7.58
CA GLY A 200 19.88 -0.09 -8.51
C GLY A 200 18.87 -0.30 -9.65
N LYS A 201 18.36 -1.51 -9.85
CA LYS A 201 17.35 -1.82 -10.88
C LYS A 201 15.96 -1.84 -10.27
N ARG A 202 14.97 -1.24 -10.98
CA ARG A 202 13.57 -1.36 -10.58
C ARG A 202 13.15 -2.82 -10.81
N VAL A 203 12.56 -3.43 -9.78
CA VAL A 203 12.08 -4.82 -9.81
C VAL A 203 10.57 -4.91 -9.78
N LYS A 204 9.88 -3.90 -9.22
CA LYS A 204 8.42 -3.83 -9.21
C LYS A 204 7.93 -2.40 -9.40
N LEU A 205 6.79 -2.30 -10.04
CA LEU A 205 6.03 -1.06 -10.22
C LEU A 205 4.59 -1.28 -9.78
N PHE A 206 4.13 -0.54 -8.79
CA PHE A 206 2.75 -0.50 -8.33
C PHE A 206 2.10 0.77 -8.85
N GLN A 207 0.92 0.66 -9.41
CA GLN A 207 0.17 1.81 -9.95
C GLN A 207 -1.30 1.72 -9.60
N ALA A 208 -1.84 2.79 -9.03
CA ALA A 208 -3.28 2.98 -8.97
C ALA A 208 -3.82 3.11 -10.40
N LYS A 209 -4.79 2.30 -10.78
CA LYS A 209 -5.35 2.27 -12.15
C LYS A 209 -6.70 2.96 -12.21
N SER A 210 -7.53 2.76 -11.21
CA SER A 210 -8.85 3.39 -11.15
C SER A 210 -9.30 3.64 -9.72
N PHE A 211 -10.07 4.70 -9.58
CA PHE A 211 -10.75 5.08 -8.35
C PHE A 211 -12.24 5.10 -8.60
N LYS A 212 -13.04 4.88 -7.57
CA LYS A 212 -14.49 4.97 -7.62
C LYS A 212 -14.99 5.77 -6.44
N LYS A 213 -15.93 6.67 -6.68
CA LYS A 213 -16.64 7.35 -5.60
C LYS A 213 -17.65 6.37 -4.99
N PHE A 214 -17.49 6.10 -3.71
CA PHE A 214 -18.34 5.20 -2.94
C PHE A 214 -18.73 5.89 -1.62
N GLU A 215 -20.01 6.02 -1.34
CA GLU A 215 -20.54 6.74 -0.17
C GLU A 215 -19.97 8.16 0.01
N GLY A 216 -19.75 8.87 -1.10
CA GLY A 216 -19.24 10.25 -1.08
C GLY A 216 -17.70 10.35 -1.13
N GLU A 217 -16.97 9.29 -0.86
CA GLU A 217 -15.51 9.25 -0.79
C GLU A 217 -14.89 8.57 -2.00
N TRP A 218 -13.73 9.07 -2.47
CA TRP A 218 -12.96 8.40 -3.49
C TRP A 218 -12.20 7.21 -2.90
N GLN A 219 -12.40 6.03 -3.47
CA GLN A 219 -11.74 4.80 -3.03
C GLN A 219 -10.98 4.14 -4.19
N LEU A 220 -9.84 3.53 -3.87
CA LEU A 220 -9.10 2.76 -4.86
C LEU A 220 -9.92 1.55 -5.28
N ARG A 221 -10.23 1.48 -6.57
CA ARG A 221 -10.93 0.34 -7.16
C ARG A 221 -9.96 -0.69 -7.71
N GLU A 222 -8.84 -0.23 -8.29
CA GLU A 222 -7.91 -1.12 -8.96
C GLU A 222 -6.46 -0.67 -8.77
N LEU A 223 -5.62 -1.60 -8.31
CA LEU A 223 -4.17 -1.46 -8.20
C LEU A 223 -3.50 -2.51 -9.08
N GLU A 224 -2.57 -2.10 -9.94
CA GLU A 224 -1.73 -2.99 -10.72
C GLU A 224 -0.31 -3.03 -10.14
N LEU A 225 0.21 -4.24 -10.00
CA LEU A 225 1.63 -4.50 -9.77
C LEU A 225 2.21 -5.16 -11.01
N ARG A 226 3.26 -4.56 -11.55
CA ARG A 226 4.11 -5.15 -12.58
C ARG A 226 5.42 -5.60 -11.95
N ASN A 227 5.81 -6.83 -12.23
CA ASN A 227 7.10 -7.40 -11.85
C ASN A 227 8.05 -7.30 -13.06
N ASP A 228 9.02 -6.38 -12.98
CA ASP A 228 9.97 -6.14 -14.09
C ASP A 228 11.03 -7.24 -14.24
N VAL A 229 11.15 -8.15 -13.25
CA VAL A 229 12.09 -9.29 -13.32
C VAL A 229 11.47 -10.45 -14.09
N THR A 230 10.19 -10.71 -13.89
CA THR A 230 9.48 -11.86 -14.46
C THR A 230 8.55 -11.52 -15.61
N ASP A 231 8.33 -10.22 -15.87
CA ASP A 231 7.25 -9.67 -16.74
C ASP A 231 5.85 -10.14 -16.35
N ALA A 232 5.67 -10.58 -15.11
CA ALA A 232 4.37 -10.92 -14.57
C ALA A 232 3.62 -9.66 -14.14
N ARG A 233 2.30 -9.76 -14.06
CA ARG A 233 1.42 -8.67 -13.59
C ARG A 233 0.33 -9.22 -12.69
N THR A 234 0.08 -8.52 -11.60
CA THR A 234 -1.06 -8.79 -10.73
C THR A 234 -1.89 -7.53 -10.58
N GLN A 235 -3.20 -7.65 -10.78
CA GLN A 235 -4.16 -6.59 -10.47
C GLN A 235 -5.00 -7.00 -9.27
N ILE A 236 -5.10 -6.14 -8.26
CA ILE A 236 -6.16 -6.25 -7.24
C ILE A 236 -7.31 -5.38 -7.73
N GLN A 237 -8.47 -5.98 -7.89
CA GLN A 237 -9.70 -5.27 -8.23
C GLN A 237 -10.72 -5.47 -7.12
N PHE A 238 -11.17 -4.38 -6.51
CA PHE A 238 -12.16 -4.36 -5.44
C PHE A 238 -13.56 -4.13 -5.98
N ASP A 239 -14.53 -4.86 -5.45
CA ASP A 239 -15.95 -4.71 -5.78
C ASP A 239 -16.58 -3.68 -4.83
N LEU A 240 -16.47 -2.42 -5.22
CA LEU A 240 -17.05 -1.28 -4.50
C LEU A 240 -18.53 -1.10 -4.92
N ARG A 241 -19.40 -2.03 -4.54
CA ARG A 241 -20.84 -1.93 -4.73
C ARG A 241 -21.52 -1.66 -3.38
N ALA A 242 -22.53 -0.78 -3.40
CA ALA A 242 -23.43 -0.68 -2.26
C ALA A 242 -24.09 -2.04 -2.01
N PRO A 243 -24.28 -2.47 -0.76
CA PRO A 243 -25.09 -3.64 -0.48
C PRO A 243 -26.45 -3.47 -1.19
N ARG A 244 -26.87 -4.48 -1.94
CA ARG A 244 -28.24 -4.52 -2.45
C ARG A 244 -29.15 -4.56 -1.22
N LYS A 245 -30.04 -3.56 -1.11
CA LYS A 245 -31.11 -3.53 -0.13
C LYS A 245 -32.05 -4.70 -0.39
#